data_427c46ce645424599a0e46a90ee54490
#
_entry.id   427c46ce645424599a0e46a90ee54490
#
_cell.length_a   1.000
_cell.length_b   1.000
_cell.length_c   1.000
_cell.angle_alpha   90.00
_cell.angle_beta   90.00
_cell.angle_gamma   90.00
#
_symmetry.space_group_name_H-M   'P 1'
#
loop_
_entity.id
_entity.type
_entity.pdbx_description
1 polymer ?
#
loop_
_entity_poly.entity_id
_entity_poly.type
_entity_poly.pdbx_seq_one_letter_code
_entity_poly.pdbx_strand_id
1 'polypeptide(L)'
;LKIKRNESFRYHFDEPITGEFYLVKEGRRTPAGLMEIHNISPSGIAIATPLKLPIDRSTSIVVEFSLLLGSEPLNVSGQILHEKWTEAQRLYGVRLDTTKEDQQRIIEAIKQIVKEKP
;
A
#
# COMPACT_ATOMS: atom_id res chain seq x y z
N LEU A 1 7.02 -19.58 17.47
CA LEU A 1 6.77 -19.09 17.17
C LEU A 1 6.54 -18.24 16.72
N LYS A 2 6.47 -17.93 16.57
CA LYS A 2 6.21 -17.20 16.10
C LYS A 2 5.94 -16.33 15.44
N ILE A 3 6.00 -16.11 15.38
CA ILE A 3 5.76 -15.33 14.93
C ILE A 3 5.53 -14.55 14.05
N LYS A 4 5.27 -14.33 13.48
CA LYS A 4 5.02 -13.44 12.70
C LYS A 4 4.01 -12.62 12.99
N ARG A 5 3.78 -11.75 13.56
CA ARG A 5 2.94 -10.99 14.02
C ARG A 5 2.32 -9.94 13.37
N ASN A 6 2.86 -9.11 12.58
CA ASN A 6 2.31 -7.99 11.85
C ASN A 6 1.31 -8.42 10.83
N GLU A 7 1.51 -9.59 10.30
CA GLU A 7 0.68 -10.10 9.23
C GLU A 7 -0.74 -10.40 9.70
N SER A 8 -0.94 -10.49 11.01
CA SER A 8 -2.27 -10.79 11.52
C SER A 8 -3.28 -9.68 11.25
N PHE A 9 -2.82 -8.48 10.89
CA PHE A 9 -3.72 -7.38 10.59
C PHE A 9 -3.85 -7.10 9.11
N ARG A 10 -3.43 -8.03 8.27
CA ARG A 10 -3.58 -7.83 6.82
C ARG A 10 -5.04 -7.96 6.44
N TYR A 11 -5.57 -6.92 5.86
CA TYR A 11 -6.97 -6.89 5.45
C TYR A 11 -7.06 -6.92 3.94
N HIS A 12 -7.86 -7.84 3.42
CA HIS A 12 -8.09 -8.00 1.99
C HIS A 12 -9.43 -7.39 1.64
N PHE A 13 -9.43 -6.47 0.68
CA PHE A 13 -10.65 -5.81 0.27
C PHE A 13 -11.42 -6.70 -0.69
N ASP A 14 -12.72 -6.88 -0.45
CA ASP A 14 -13.58 -7.62 -1.37
C ASP A 14 -13.61 -6.92 -2.71
N GLU A 15 -13.73 -5.60 -2.68
CA GLU A 15 -13.62 -4.77 -3.87
C GLU A 15 -12.43 -3.84 -3.65
N PRO A 16 -11.42 -3.92 -4.52
CA PRO A 16 -10.25 -3.06 -4.35
C PRO A 16 -10.62 -1.60 -4.31
N ILE A 17 -9.94 -0.84 -3.49
CA ILE A 17 -10.18 0.60 -3.41
C ILE A 17 -9.16 1.32 -4.27
N THR A 18 -9.55 2.49 -4.76
CA THR A 18 -8.71 3.28 -5.66
C THR A 18 -7.92 4.29 -4.85
N GLY A 19 -6.67 4.51 -5.26
CA GLY A 19 -5.84 5.52 -4.65
C GLY A 19 -4.87 6.06 -5.67
N GLU A 20 -4.04 6.99 -5.22
CA GLU A 20 -3.01 7.60 -6.06
C GLU A 20 -1.65 7.28 -5.49
N PHE A 21 -0.67 7.18 -6.38
CA PHE A 21 0.70 6.99 -5.95
C PHE A 21 1.62 7.91 -6.75
N TYR A 22 2.79 8.17 -6.17
CA TYR A 22 3.85 8.96 -6.79
C TYR A 22 5.15 8.23 -6.56
N LEU A 23 6.04 8.31 -7.54
CA LEU A 23 7.40 7.80 -7.36
C LEU A 23 8.30 8.97 -7.06
N VAL A 24 9.17 8.79 -6.09
CA VAL A 24 10.13 9.82 -5.70
C VAL A 24 11.52 9.24 -5.83
N LYS A 25 12.36 9.90 -6.61
CA LYS A 25 13.75 9.50 -6.80
C LYS A 25 14.59 10.76 -6.83
N GLU A 26 15.59 10.80 -5.94
CA GLU A 26 16.51 11.93 -5.89
C GLU A 26 15.80 13.27 -5.77
N GLY A 27 14.76 13.29 -4.93
CA GLY A 27 14.01 14.51 -4.69
C GLY A 27 13.02 14.88 -5.77
N ARG A 28 12.93 14.10 -6.82
CA ARG A 28 12.00 14.37 -7.93
C ARG A 28 10.79 13.45 -7.82
N ARG A 29 9.63 14.03 -8.00
CA ARG A 29 8.36 13.35 -7.84
C ARG A 29 7.66 13.27 -9.20
N THR A 30 7.19 12.05 -9.53
CA THR A 30 6.42 11.87 -10.77
C THR A 30 5.02 12.45 -10.61
N PRO A 31 4.32 12.63 -11.73
CA PRO A 31 2.88 12.89 -11.66
C PRO A 31 2.15 11.74 -10.99
N ALA A 32 0.94 12.00 -10.53
CA ALA A 32 0.13 10.99 -9.85
C ALA A 32 -0.23 9.87 -10.81
N GLY A 33 -0.12 8.64 -10.31
CA GLY A 33 -0.62 7.47 -11.00
C GLY A 33 -1.79 6.89 -10.22
N LEU A 34 -2.66 6.18 -10.91
CA LEU A 34 -3.81 5.55 -10.29
C LEU A 34 -3.49 4.09 -9.99
N MET A 35 -4.01 3.61 -8.88
CA MET A 35 -3.80 2.23 -8.46
C MET A 35 -5.04 1.72 -7.78
N GLU A 36 -5.11 0.39 -7.68
CA GLU A 36 -6.09 -0.28 -6.86
C GLU A 36 -5.38 -0.94 -5.70
N ILE A 37 -5.95 -0.85 -4.53
CA ILE A 37 -5.38 -1.44 -3.33
C ILE A 37 -6.15 -2.72 -3.04
N HIS A 38 -5.43 -3.84 -3.03
CA HIS A 38 -6.03 -5.15 -2.84
C HIS A 38 -5.99 -5.60 -1.40
N ASN A 39 -4.93 -5.26 -0.69
CA ASN A 39 -4.87 -5.54 0.74
C ASN A 39 -3.87 -4.59 1.39
N ILE A 40 -4.01 -4.46 2.71
CA ILE A 40 -3.16 -3.57 3.48
C ILE A 40 -2.95 -4.14 4.88
N SER A 41 -1.80 -3.88 5.43
CA SER A 41 -1.46 -4.17 6.82
C SER A 41 -0.70 -2.98 7.38
N PRO A 42 -0.40 -2.96 8.68
CA PRO A 42 0.36 -1.83 9.24
C PRO A 42 1.72 -1.60 8.58
N SER A 43 2.31 -2.62 7.99
CA SER A 43 3.65 -2.50 7.43
C SER A 43 3.74 -2.84 5.95
N GLY A 44 2.61 -3.09 5.29
CA GLY A 44 2.67 -3.46 3.88
C GLY A 44 1.37 -3.20 3.15
N ILE A 45 1.47 -3.10 1.84
CA ILE A 45 0.31 -2.85 1.00
C ILE A 45 0.52 -3.59 -0.32
N ALA A 46 -0.55 -4.14 -0.87
CA ALA A 46 -0.50 -4.77 -2.19
C ALA A 46 -1.37 -3.95 -3.13
N ILE A 47 -0.76 -3.50 -4.21
CA ILE A 47 -1.44 -2.64 -5.16
C ILE A 47 -1.40 -3.25 -6.56
N ALA A 48 -2.35 -2.82 -7.39
CA ALA A 48 -2.40 -3.19 -8.79
C ALA A 48 -2.47 -1.92 -9.61
N THR A 49 -1.72 -1.90 -10.71
CA THR A 49 -1.74 -0.77 -11.62
C THR A 49 -1.35 -1.28 -13.00
N PRO A 50 -1.88 -0.71 -14.09
CA PRO A 50 -1.41 -1.09 -15.42
C PRO A 50 -0.02 -0.56 -15.74
N LEU A 51 0.49 0.36 -14.93
CA LEU A 51 1.79 0.97 -15.16
C LEU A 51 2.89 0.06 -14.68
N LYS A 52 3.99 0.03 -15.43
CA LYS A 52 5.17 -0.71 -15.00
C LYS A 52 5.98 0.19 -14.09
N LEU A 53 6.14 -0.26 -12.85
CA LEU A 53 6.90 0.49 -11.85
C LEU A 53 8.30 -0.07 -11.75
N PRO A 54 9.30 0.79 -11.53
CA PRO A 54 10.68 0.30 -11.41
C PRO A 54 10.88 -0.42 -10.08
N ILE A 55 11.56 -1.55 -10.15
CA ILE A 55 12.00 -2.26 -8.96
C ILE A 55 13.50 -2.27 -9.01
N ASP A 56 14.11 -1.29 -8.39
CA ASP A 56 15.55 -1.13 -8.44
C ASP A 56 16.09 -1.06 -7.02
N ARG A 57 16.71 -2.14 -6.61
CA ARG A 57 17.22 -2.25 -5.24
C ARG A 57 18.50 -1.47 -5.02
N SER A 58 19.13 -1.03 -6.11
CA SER A 58 20.36 -0.25 -5.99
C SER A 58 20.09 1.23 -5.86
N THR A 59 18.86 1.67 -6.11
CA THR A 59 18.51 3.07 -6.00
C THR A 59 17.39 3.24 -4.98
N SER A 60 17.32 4.44 -4.42
CA SER A 60 16.32 4.73 -3.40
C SER A 60 15.08 5.31 -4.06
N ILE A 61 14.29 4.44 -4.67
CA ILE A 61 13.02 4.85 -5.21
C ILE A 61 11.96 4.62 -4.15
N VAL A 62 11.28 5.68 -3.78
CA VAL A 62 10.24 5.65 -2.77
C VAL A 62 8.91 5.83 -3.46
N VAL A 63 7.92 5.03 -3.06
CA VAL A 63 6.56 5.18 -3.54
C VAL A 63 5.77 5.88 -2.45
N GLU A 64 5.12 6.99 -2.81
CA GLU A 64 4.23 7.70 -1.88
C GLU A 64 2.81 7.38 -2.26
N PHE A 65 1.99 7.11 -1.26
CA PHE A 65 0.59 6.75 -1.45
C PHE A 65 -0.33 7.77 -0.80
N SER A 66 -1.43 8.06 -1.50
CA SER A 66 -2.48 8.92 -0.96
C SER A 66 -3.80 8.20 -1.22
N LEU A 67 -4.52 7.89 -0.16
CA LEU A 67 -5.75 7.12 -0.27
C LEU A 67 -6.67 7.41 0.90
N LEU A 68 -7.92 6.99 0.73
CA LEU A 68 -8.86 6.98 1.84
C LEU A 68 -9.04 5.53 2.28
N LEU A 69 -8.69 5.26 3.52
CA LEU A 69 -8.89 3.95 4.10
C LEU A 69 -10.16 4.04 4.93
N GLY A 70 -11.28 3.64 4.30
CA GLY A 70 -12.57 3.98 4.85
C GLY A 70 -12.78 5.48 4.75
N SER A 71 -12.96 6.13 5.87
CA SER A 71 -13.07 7.60 5.91
C SER A 71 -11.78 8.28 6.36
N GLU A 72 -10.73 7.49 6.59
CA GLU A 72 -9.47 8.00 7.13
C GLU A 72 -8.50 8.30 6.00
N PRO A 73 -8.08 9.57 5.82
CA PRO A 73 -7.05 9.88 4.84
C PRO A 73 -5.72 9.29 5.29
N LEU A 74 -5.03 8.63 4.38
CA LEU A 74 -3.77 7.99 4.69
C LEU A 74 -2.74 8.43 3.66
N ASN A 75 -1.62 8.96 4.15
CA ASN A 75 -0.49 9.34 3.32
C ASN A 75 0.73 8.64 3.89
N VAL A 76 1.22 7.65 3.16
CA VAL A 76 2.34 6.84 3.61
C VAL A 76 3.27 6.60 2.44
N SER A 77 4.47 6.16 2.73
CA SER A 77 5.45 5.85 1.70
C SER A 77 6.07 4.49 1.97
N GLY A 78 6.73 3.96 0.95
CA GLY A 78 7.37 2.67 1.10
C GLY A 78 8.22 2.32 -0.09
N GLN A 79 8.64 1.07 -0.13
CA GLN A 79 9.50 0.56 -1.18
C GLN A 79 8.87 -0.69 -1.79
N ILE A 80 8.94 -0.79 -3.12
CA ILE A 80 8.42 -1.94 -3.83
C ILE A 80 9.35 -3.12 -3.58
N LEU A 81 8.80 -4.22 -3.10
CA LEU A 81 9.58 -5.42 -2.82
C LEU A 81 9.54 -6.42 -3.97
N HIS A 82 8.39 -6.57 -4.61
CA HIS A 82 8.26 -7.55 -5.66
C HIS A 82 7.11 -7.19 -6.58
N GLU A 83 7.11 -7.83 -7.72
CA GLU A 83 6.11 -7.65 -8.75
C GLU A 83 5.58 -9.01 -9.16
N LYS A 84 4.30 -9.08 -9.45
CA LYS A 84 3.67 -10.28 -9.94
C LYS A 84 2.75 -9.91 -11.10
N TRP A 85 2.83 -10.64 -12.19
CA TRP A 85 2.01 -10.38 -13.36
C TRP A 85 0.75 -11.23 -13.32
N THR A 86 -0.37 -10.61 -13.71
CA THR A 86 -1.58 -11.33 -14.03
C THR A 86 -1.93 -10.96 -15.45
N GLU A 87 -2.99 -11.56 -15.98
CA GLU A 87 -3.39 -11.31 -17.35
C GLU A 87 -3.76 -9.85 -17.59
N ALA A 88 -4.30 -9.19 -16.59
CA ALA A 88 -4.84 -7.85 -16.76
C ALA A 88 -4.00 -6.76 -16.10
N GLN A 89 -3.22 -7.11 -15.10
CA GLN A 89 -2.58 -6.11 -14.26
C GLN A 89 -1.24 -6.56 -13.74
N ARG A 90 -0.47 -5.58 -13.27
CA ARG A 90 0.74 -5.85 -12.51
C ARG A 90 0.43 -5.60 -11.05
N LEU A 91 0.78 -6.59 -10.23
CA LEU A 91 0.58 -6.50 -8.78
C LEU A 91 1.92 -6.25 -8.12
N TYR A 92 1.94 -5.32 -7.19
CA TYR A 92 3.17 -4.96 -6.49
C TYR A 92 2.97 -5.10 -5.00
N GLY A 93 3.93 -5.78 -4.37
CA GLY A 93 4.00 -5.82 -2.91
C GLY A 93 4.92 -4.72 -2.45
N VAL A 94 4.46 -3.92 -1.51
CA VAL A 94 5.19 -2.75 -1.04
C VAL A 94 5.34 -2.82 0.46
N ARG A 95 6.55 -2.62 0.94
CA ARG A 95 6.79 -2.45 2.37
C ARG A 95 6.62 -0.98 2.71
N LEU A 96 5.77 -0.70 3.68
CA LEU A 96 5.51 0.67 4.09
C LEU A 96 6.45 1.10 5.19
N ASP A 97 6.91 2.34 5.10
CA ASP A 97 7.70 2.98 6.15
C ASP A 97 6.72 3.73 7.04
N THR A 98 6.22 3.03 8.05
CA THR A 98 5.18 3.56 8.90
C THR A 98 5.72 3.77 10.31
N THR A 99 5.29 4.88 10.93
CA THR A 99 5.54 5.10 12.36
C THR A 99 4.54 4.29 13.15
N LYS A 100 4.73 4.21 14.45
CA LYS A 100 3.76 3.55 15.31
C LYS A 100 2.41 4.22 15.22
N GLU A 101 2.41 5.52 15.08
CA GLU A 101 1.19 6.30 14.93
C GLU A 101 0.47 5.94 13.63
N ASP A 102 1.22 5.83 12.53
CA ASP A 102 0.66 5.40 11.26
C ASP A 102 0.07 4.01 11.36
N GLN A 103 0.78 3.10 12.00
CA GLN A 103 0.34 1.72 12.14
C GLN A 103 -0.95 1.64 12.94
N GLN A 104 -1.04 2.42 14.01
CA GLN A 104 -2.24 2.46 14.81
C GLN A 104 -3.41 3.03 14.02
N ARG A 105 -3.14 4.04 13.23
CA ARG A 105 -4.17 4.65 12.38
C ARG A 105 -4.70 3.65 11.36
N ILE A 106 -3.80 2.87 10.77
CA ILE A 106 -4.19 1.83 9.81
C ILE A 106 -5.06 0.78 10.50
N ILE A 107 -4.64 0.32 11.67
CA ILE A 107 -5.37 -0.68 12.42
C ILE A 107 -6.78 -0.19 12.77
N GLU A 108 -6.87 1.04 13.25
CA GLU A 108 -8.17 1.60 13.63
C GLU A 108 -9.08 1.76 12.41
N ALA A 109 -8.50 2.18 11.28
CA ALA A 109 -9.26 2.33 10.05
C ALA A 109 -9.80 0.99 9.58
N ILE A 110 -8.97 -0.05 9.64
CA ILE A 110 -9.40 -1.39 9.25
C ILE A 110 -10.52 -1.89 10.16
N LYS A 111 -10.38 -1.67 11.45
CA LYS A 111 -11.42 -2.08 12.40
C LYS A 111 -12.75 -1.37 12.10
N GLN A 112 -12.67 -0.11 11.73
CA GLN A 112 -13.86 0.65 11.40
C GLN A 112 -14.52 0.11 10.13
N ILE A 113 -13.72 -0.22 9.12
CA ILE A 113 -14.23 -0.80 7.88
C ILE A 113 -14.95 -2.11 8.16
N VAL A 114 -14.33 -2.98 8.94
CA VAL A 114 -14.90 -4.27 9.28
C VAL A 114 -16.20 -4.10 10.05
N LYS A 115 -16.22 -3.13 10.97
CA LYS A 115 -17.39 -2.87 11.78
C LYS A 115 -18.59 -2.39 10.96
N GLU A 116 -18.32 -1.65 9.87
CA GLU A 116 -19.38 -1.09 9.05
C GLU A 116 -19.90 -2.05 8.00
N LYS A 117 -19.27 -3.21 7.86
CA LYS A 117 -19.77 -4.20 6.91
C LYS A 117 -21.05 -4.84 7.42
N PRO A 118 -22.02 -5.07 6.49
CA PRO A 118 -23.25 -5.74 6.88
C PRO A 118 -23.04 -7.20 7.24
#